data_25f5cae9c8bbf4ac09b4a527f7a89cc3
#
_entry.id   25f5cae9c8bbf4ac09b4a527f7a89cc3
#
_cell.length_a   1.000
_cell.length_b   1.000
_cell.length_c   1.000
_cell.angle_alpha   90.00
_cell.angle_beta   90.00
_cell.angle_gamma   90.00
#
_symmetry.space_group_name_H-M   'P 1'
#
loop_
_entity.id
_entity.type
_entity.pdbx_description
1 polymer ?
#
loop_
_entity_poly.entity_id
_entity_poly.type
_entity_poly.pdbx_seq_one_letter_code
_entity_poly.pdbx_strand_id
1 'polypeptide(L)'
;MRTFIILGIFMVNIHLLPAQKLVPVDFSFRSIVADSTDSLNSSNKMLSNVVTEVILQKDSLVWLGTGLGVSVIRDSLTVETLPSSTELIDGSSENTLLPEGGISAMAVGGQGSVMLIAVAGSENDIPVGKGIAYAENATDSVINWTYYDQPIDGEEEILPPFGDIGYIEVLPITVPQANVTYDIAFSDEFAWIASWAGGLRRARLFDEDGLPVSQFDWNRVPLPLDDKFELTTCVNPDIYPDSSWQWVQTKWVLRDYYLNPRDPIDGGNHNHKAFSVLTYGDTIWVGTANGINRGIIDIIAGANCINWEHYSYPTHGLSGNFVVGLEMQMLNNKRIIWAATVNADDPTEQRGVSYTTNDGLSWNTALLGERVYNITAHDSLVFAATANGLWKTEDGINWARYNPARQGIPVPNTAIHSTDEVLANEVYSVAFDSRPYYGDNSIWIGTGDGAAHSYDLDGINWKIFRAEYDQDEDYAYPNPFSPYTHNVIGGDGYVRFHTNEWSGTFVIDIDVYNFAMEKVFAGSFDRRNASSGALKWNGRDTQGRLVNNGVYFVKLNYPENQTSKPSPHWVKLIVVK
;
A
#
# COMPACT_ATOMS: atom_id res chain seq x y z
N MET A 1 -40.81 -11.72 61.88
CA MET A 1 -39.60 -11.01 61.47
C MET A 1 -39.07 -11.74 60.27
N ARG A 2 -39.39 -11.24 59.04
CA ARG A 2 -38.95 -11.85 57.76
C ARG A 2 -37.89 -10.95 57.20
N THR A 3 -36.67 -11.47 57.14
CA THR A 3 -35.51 -10.77 56.55
C THR A 3 -35.55 -10.99 55.06
N PHE A 4 -35.73 -9.91 54.28
CA PHE A 4 -35.54 -9.90 52.81
C PHE A 4 -34.07 -9.70 52.51
N ILE A 5 -33.46 -10.68 51.83
CA ILE A 5 -32.15 -10.56 51.23
C ILE A 5 -32.37 -10.00 49.81
N ILE A 6 -31.94 -8.77 49.59
CA ILE A 6 -31.89 -8.17 48.26
C ILE A 6 -30.58 -8.62 47.59
N LEU A 7 -30.72 -9.50 46.60
CA LEU A 7 -29.61 -9.88 45.72
C LEU A 7 -29.45 -8.78 44.68
N GLY A 8 -28.45 -7.92 44.83
CA GLY A 8 -28.08 -6.96 43.83
C GLY A 8 -27.40 -7.66 42.64
N ILE A 9 -28.09 -7.68 41.50
CA ILE A 9 -27.50 -8.12 40.24
C ILE A 9 -26.60 -6.98 39.75
N PHE A 10 -25.30 -7.15 39.90
CA PHE A 10 -24.33 -6.35 39.18
C PHE A 10 -24.40 -6.75 37.69
N MET A 11 -25.08 -5.96 36.86
CA MET A 11 -24.87 -6.01 35.42
C MET A 11 -23.48 -5.47 35.14
N VAL A 12 -22.53 -6.36 34.93
CA VAL A 12 -21.29 -6.03 34.28
C VAL A 12 -21.66 -5.73 32.82
N ASN A 13 -21.65 -4.46 32.46
CA ASN A 13 -21.66 -4.06 31.06
C ASN A 13 -20.33 -4.55 30.47
N ILE A 14 -20.34 -5.74 29.92
CA ILE A 14 -19.32 -6.16 29.00
C ILE A 14 -19.57 -5.30 27.74
N HIS A 15 -18.86 -4.20 27.63
CA HIS A 15 -18.67 -3.59 26.33
C HIS A 15 -17.92 -4.66 25.51
N LEU A 16 -18.68 -5.40 24.72
CA LEU A 16 -18.13 -6.10 23.57
C LEU A 16 -17.46 -5.02 22.76
N LEU A 17 -16.13 -4.94 22.84
CA LEU A 17 -15.35 -4.22 21.87
C LEU A 17 -15.80 -4.76 20.51
N PRO A 18 -16.24 -3.91 19.58
CA PRO A 18 -16.61 -4.38 18.26
C PRO A 18 -15.43 -5.21 17.75
N ALA A 19 -15.71 -6.41 17.28
CA ALA A 19 -14.71 -7.27 16.66
C ALA A 19 -13.90 -6.38 15.73
N GLN A 20 -12.60 -6.32 15.98
CA GLN A 20 -11.70 -5.46 15.21
C GLN A 20 -11.91 -5.86 13.76
N LYS A 21 -12.44 -4.95 12.92
CA LYS A 21 -12.60 -5.22 11.49
C LYS A 21 -11.22 -5.62 11.02
N LEU A 22 -11.07 -6.89 10.61
CA LEU A 22 -9.86 -7.43 10.03
C LEU A 22 -9.70 -6.85 8.61
N VAL A 23 -9.58 -5.54 8.50
CA VAL A 23 -9.25 -4.84 7.27
C VAL A 23 -7.81 -4.41 7.43
N PRO A 24 -6.90 -4.83 6.56
CA PRO A 24 -5.46 -4.56 6.68
C PRO A 24 -5.13 -3.07 6.75
N VAL A 25 -5.90 -2.26 6.06
CA VAL A 25 -5.82 -0.81 6.08
C VAL A 25 -7.22 -0.28 6.37
N ASP A 26 -7.34 0.61 7.34
CA ASP A 26 -8.53 1.42 7.49
C ASP A 26 -8.49 2.45 6.35
N PHE A 27 -8.98 2.06 5.17
CA PHE A 27 -9.13 2.96 4.03
C PHE A 27 -10.23 3.96 4.36
N SER A 28 -9.93 4.92 5.20
CA SER A 28 -10.75 6.11 5.28
C SER A 28 -10.48 6.91 4.01
N PHE A 29 -11.26 6.63 2.97
CA PHE A 29 -11.32 7.48 1.78
C PHE A 29 -11.83 8.86 2.20
N ARG A 30 -10.95 9.71 2.67
CA ARG A 30 -11.26 11.13 2.75
C ARG A 30 -11.15 11.66 1.33
N SER A 31 -12.27 11.65 0.63
CA SER A 31 -12.42 12.42 -0.60
C SER A 31 -12.21 13.89 -0.25
N ILE A 32 -11.04 14.41 -0.52
CA ILE A 32 -10.93 15.82 -0.83
C ILE A 32 -11.49 15.90 -2.24
N VAL A 33 -12.70 16.43 -2.37
CA VAL A 33 -13.33 16.70 -3.65
C VAL A 33 -12.41 17.69 -4.35
N ALA A 34 -11.58 17.20 -5.26
CA ALA A 34 -10.98 18.04 -6.28
C ALA A 34 -12.17 18.57 -7.10
N ASP A 35 -12.23 19.88 -7.25
CA ASP A 35 -13.32 20.54 -7.97
C ASP A 35 -13.36 19.97 -9.39
N SER A 36 -14.41 19.23 -9.72
CA SER A 36 -14.56 18.37 -10.89
C SER A 36 -14.71 19.13 -12.22
N THR A 37 -14.34 20.39 -12.27
CA THR A 37 -14.53 21.27 -13.44
C THR A 37 -13.27 21.56 -14.23
N ASP A 38 -12.09 21.13 -13.80
CA ASP A 38 -10.88 21.29 -14.60
C ASP A 38 -10.72 20.10 -15.56
N SER A 39 -10.97 20.40 -16.82
CA SER A 39 -10.64 19.58 -18.00
C SER A 39 -9.31 18.86 -17.84
N LEU A 40 -9.27 17.61 -18.34
CA LEU A 40 -8.10 16.71 -18.58
C LEU A 40 -6.85 17.42 -19.16
N ASN A 41 -6.33 18.39 -18.47
CA ASN A 41 -5.03 18.95 -18.77
C ASN A 41 -4.02 18.24 -17.84
N SER A 42 -2.91 17.84 -18.40
CA SER A 42 -1.72 17.37 -17.70
C SER A 42 -1.37 18.31 -16.54
N SER A 43 -2.06 18.14 -15.42
CA SER A 43 -1.71 18.86 -14.19
C SER A 43 -0.52 18.13 -13.60
N ASN A 44 0.54 18.83 -13.24
CA ASN A 44 1.64 18.27 -12.46
C ASN A 44 1.22 17.92 -11.01
N LYS A 45 -0.06 17.59 -10.81
CA LYS A 45 -0.70 17.31 -9.52
C LYS A 45 -1.08 15.86 -9.41
N MET A 46 -0.97 15.32 -8.21
CA MET A 46 -1.56 14.02 -7.88
C MET A 46 -3.08 14.12 -7.73
N LEU A 47 -3.77 13.00 -7.91
CA LEU A 47 -5.23 12.93 -7.72
C LEU A 47 -5.64 13.02 -6.26
N SER A 48 -4.86 12.44 -5.36
CA SER A 48 -5.15 12.39 -3.92
C SER A 48 -3.87 12.33 -3.11
N ASN A 49 -3.92 12.83 -1.88
CA ASN A 49 -2.81 12.72 -0.94
C ASN A 49 -2.73 11.34 -0.25
N VAL A 50 -3.77 10.53 -0.33
CA VAL A 50 -3.70 9.15 0.19
C VAL A 50 -3.07 8.28 -0.89
N VAL A 51 -1.85 7.81 -0.64
CA VAL A 51 -1.09 6.95 -1.55
C VAL A 51 -0.85 5.62 -0.86
N THR A 52 -1.57 4.60 -1.29
CA THR A 52 -1.57 3.27 -0.68
C THR A 52 -0.57 2.32 -1.30
N GLU A 53 -0.18 2.57 -2.55
CA GLU A 53 0.69 1.70 -3.33
C GLU A 53 1.70 2.50 -4.13
N VAL A 54 2.92 1.98 -4.27
CA VAL A 54 3.96 2.53 -5.14
C VAL A 54 4.60 1.41 -5.94
N ILE A 55 4.49 1.49 -7.25
CA ILE A 55 5.06 0.49 -8.17
C ILE A 55 6.06 1.16 -9.12
N LEU A 56 7.21 0.54 -9.28
CA LEU A 56 8.25 0.98 -10.20
C LEU A 56 8.17 0.21 -11.51
N GLN A 57 8.19 0.92 -12.62
CA GLN A 57 8.10 0.29 -13.94
C GLN A 57 9.12 0.87 -14.89
N LYS A 58 9.85 -0.01 -15.59
CA LYS A 58 10.94 0.36 -16.53
C LYS A 58 11.91 1.38 -15.92
N ASP A 59 12.52 2.18 -16.77
CA ASP A 59 13.65 3.05 -16.37
C ASP A 59 13.19 4.31 -15.62
N SER A 60 11.98 4.81 -15.86
CA SER A 60 11.56 6.12 -15.36
C SER A 60 10.14 6.21 -14.78
N LEU A 61 9.29 5.20 -14.95
CA LEU A 61 7.90 5.29 -14.52
C LEU A 61 7.73 4.88 -13.06
N VAL A 62 7.01 5.70 -12.29
CA VAL A 62 6.55 5.41 -10.94
C VAL A 62 5.04 5.55 -10.89
N TRP A 63 4.37 4.46 -10.54
CA TRP A 63 2.92 4.41 -10.40
C TRP A 63 2.55 4.57 -8.95
N LEU A 64 1.65 5.51 -8.68
CA LEU A 64 1.12 5.81 -7.36
C LEU A 64 -0.36 5.45 -7.32
N GLY A 65 -0.70 4.41 -6.59
CA GLY A 65 -2.09 4.04 -6.29
C GLY A 65 -2.65 4.98 -5.24
N THR A 66 -3.69 5.74 -5.62
CA THR A 66 -4.26 6.76 -4.74
C THR A 66 -5.72 6.48 -4.39
N GLY A 67 -6.28 7.22 -3.45
CA GLY A 67 -7.69 7.13 -3.06
C GLY A 67 -8.69 7.55 -4.16
N LEU A 68 -8.22 8.15 -5.27
CA LEU A 68 -9.05 8.64 -6.38
C LEU A 68 -8.59 8.17 -7.76
N GLY A 69 -7.81 7.09 -7.82
CA GLY A 69 -7.26 6.56 -9.06
C GLY A 69 -5.73 6.49 -9.01
N VAL A 70 -5.08 6.56 -10.15
CA VAL A 70 -3.63 6.40 -10.29
C VAL A 70 -2.98 7.71 -10.72
N SER A 71 -1.84 8.03 -10.13
CA SER A 71 -0.93 9.05 -10.62
C SER A 71 0.37 8.39 -11.09
N VAL A 72 0.88 8.81 -12.25
CA VAL A 72 2.11 8.27 -12.83
C VAL A 72 3.15 9.37 -12.90
N ILE A 73 4.31 9.16 -12.31
CA ILE A 73 5.41 10.10 -12.38
C ILE A 73 6.33 9.68 -13.53
N ARG A 74 6.50 10.57 -14.50
CA ARG A 74 7.48 10.46 -15.57
C ARG A 74 8.59 11.49 -15.38
N ASP A 75 9.78 11.13 -15.79
CA ASP A 75 10.93 12.06 -15.85
C ASP A 75 11.16 12.84 -14.55
N SER A 76 10.89 12.20 -13.40
CA SER A 76 11.07 12.71 -12.03
C SER A 76 10.23 13.96 -11.64
N LEU A 77 9.49 14.55 -12.57
CA LEU A 77 8.77 15.82 -12.35
C LEU A 77 7.32 15.78 -12.84
N THR A 78 7.09 15.22 -14.03
CA THR A 78 5.77 15.25 -14.68
C THR A 78 4.85 14.22 -14.05
N VAL A 79 3.73 14.66 -13.50
CA VAL A 79 2.69 13.79 -12.97
C VAL A 79 1.54 13.69 -13.97
N GLU A 80 1.32 12.48 -14.46
CA GLU A 80 0.15 12.14 -15.28
C GLU A 80 -0.89 11.46 -14.38
N THR A 81 -2.16 11.57 -14.69
CA THR A 81 -3.21 11.03 -13.85
C THR A 81 -4.24 10.22 -14.64
N LEU A 82 -4.68 9.12 -14.03
CA LEU A 82 -5.81 8.33 -14.49
C LEU A 82 -6.86 8.30 -13.37
N PRO A 83 -7.83 9.22 -13.38
CA PRO A 83 -8.80 9.33 -12.31
C PRO A 83 -9.81 8.19 -12.32
N SER A 84 -10.35 7.86 -11.16
CA SER A 84 -11.56 7.03 -11.05
C SER A 84 -12.80 7.86 -11.39
N SER A 85 -13.86 7.22 -11.87
CA SER A 85 -15.11 7.86 -12.30
C SER A 85 -16.32 7.26 -11.61
N THR A 86 -17.31 8.11 -11.32
CA THR A 86 -18.65 7.66 -10.90
C THR A 86 -19.54 7.23 -12.08
N GLU A 87 -19.18 7.60 -13.28
CA GLU A 87 -19.91 7.20 -14.49
C GLU A 87 -19.30 5.92 -15.05
N LEU A 88 -20.02 4.83 -14.95
CA LEU A 88 -19.74 3.62 -15.72
C LEU A 88 -19.90 3.96 -17.19
N ILE A 89 -18.80 4.09 -17.88
CA ILE A 89 -18.84 4.39 -19.29
C ILE A 89 -19.14 3.09 -20.04
N ASP A 90 -20.20 3.11 -20.82
CA ASP A 90 -20.61 1.99 -21.64
C ASP A 90 -19.50 1.64 -22.66
N GLY A 91 -18.85 0.52 -22.52
CA GLY A 91 -18.08 -0.25 -23.49
C GLY A 91 -17.47 0.43 -24.73
N SER A 92 -17.30 1.75 -24.76
CA SER A 92 -16.62 2.42 -25.86
C SER A 92 -15.12 2.45 -25.65
N SER A 93 -14.35 2.17 -26.68
CA SER A 93 -12.89 2.01 -26.69
C SER A 93 -12.05 3.27 -26.39
N GLU A 94 -12.66 4.32 -25.86
CA GLU A 94 -12.00 5.59 -25.53
C GLU A 94 -11.98 5.88 -24.01
N ASN A 95 -12.29 4.88 -23.16
CA ASN A 95 -12.36 5.09 -21.72
C ASN A 95 -10.98 5.22 -21.09
N THR A 96 -10.66 6.41 -20.66
CA THR A 96 -9.44 6.74 -19.93
C THR A 96 -9.62 6.73 -18.41
N LEU A 97 -10.81 6.42 -17.90
CA LEU A 97 -11.15 6.49 -16.48
C LEU A 97 -11.25 5.09 -15.86
N LEU A 98 -10.75 4.95 -14.64
CA LEU A 98 -10.88 3.74 -13.81
C LEU A 98 -12.30 3.67 -13.20
N PRO A 99 -12.78 2.48 -12.76
CA PRO A 99 -13.97 2.38 -11.93
C PRO A 99 -13.91 3.30 -10.71
N GLU A 100 -15.08 3.69 -10.18
CA GLU A 100 -15.15 4.55 -9.00
C GLU A 100 -14.49 3.89 -7.79
N GLY A 101 -13.55 4.58 -7.16
CA GLY A 101 -12.90 4.12 -5.94
C GLY A 101 -11.43 4.50 -5.86
N GLY A 102 -10.78 4.00 -4.82
CA GLY A 102 -9.34 4.08 -4.64
C GLY A 102 -8.64 2.81 -5.12
N ILE A 103 -7.36 2.91 -5.31
CA ILE A 103 -6.53 1.78 -5.72
C ILE A 103 -6.25 0.92 -4.49
N SER A 104 -6.62 -0.35 -4.57
CA SER A 104 -6.40 -1.33 -3.50
C SER A 104 -5.20 -2.24 -3.73
N ALA A 105 -4.83 -2.47 -4.99
CA ALA A 105 -3.63 -3.21 -5.36
C ALA A 105 -3.20 -2.88 -6.79
N MET A 106 -1.91 -2.96 -7.06
CA MET A 106 -1.34 -2.85 -8.40
C MET A 106 -0.18 -3.83 -8.56
N ALA A 107 0.02 -4.30 -9.78
CA ALA A 107 1.21 -5.09 -10.09
C ALA A 107 1.63 -4.94 -11.55
N VAL A 108 2.93 -5.09 -11.79
CA VAL A 108 3.57 -5.06 -13.10
C VAL A 108 4.06 -6.47 -13.45
N GLY A 109 3.68 -6.94 -14.62
CA GLY A 109 4.09 -8.23 -15.18
C GLY A 109 4.65 -8.12 -16.59
N GLY A 110 4.80 -9.26 -17.28
CA GLY A 110 5.17 -9.31 -18.69
C GLY A 110 6.47 -8.56 -19.02
N GLN A 111 7.50 -8.74 -18.20
CA GLN A 111 8.78 -8.01 -18.33
C GLN A 111 8.62 -6.47 -18.25
N GLY A 112 7.63 -6.03 -17.49
CA GLY A 112 7.38 -4.61 -17.23
C GLY A 112 6.39 -3.93 -18.18
N SER A 113 5.77 -4.62 -19.12
CA SER A 113 4.79 -4.03 -20.04
C SER A 113 3.33 -4.19 -19.60
N VAL A 114 3.02 -5.25 -18.86
CA VAL A 114 1.67 -5.55 -18.38
C VAL A 114 1.42 -4.87 -17.04
N MET A 115 0.25 -4.27 -16.85
CA MET A 115 -0.20 -3.71 -15.59
C MET A 115 -1.59 -4.25 -15.24
N LEU A 116 -1.77 -4.64 -13.99
CA LEU A 116 -3.07 -4.88 -13.38
C LEU A 116 -3.27 -3.89 -12.22
N ILE A 117 -4.48 -3.32 -12.15
CA ILE A 117 -4.89 -2.36 -11.12
C ILE A 117 -6.23 -2.81 -10.56
N ALA A 118 -6.31 -3.07 -9.27
CA ALA A 118 -7.56 -3.36 -8.58
C ALA A 118 -8.12 -2.09 -7.92
N VAL A 119 -9.41 -1.88 -8.07
CA VAL A 119 -10.12 -0.72 -7.53
C VAL A 119 -11.08 -1.16 -6.44
N ALA A 120 -11.11 -0.41 -5.36
CA ALA A 120 -12.02 -0.62 -4.23
C ALA A 120 -12.76 0.66 -3.87
N GLY A 121 -14.00 0.49 -3.44
CA GLY A 121 -14.85 1.57 -2.93
C GLY A 121 -15.47 1.20 -1.60
N SER A 122 -16.45 1.99 -1.18
CA SER A 122 -17.25 1.72 0.01
C SER A 122 -18.74 1.91 -0.30
N GLU A 123 -19.56 0.97 0.14
CA GLU A 123 -21.01 1.05 0.08
C GLU A 123 -21.58 0.83 1.49
N ASN A 124 -22.27 1.83 2.02
CA ASN A 124 -22.78 1.80 3.40
C ASN A 124 -21.70 1.45 4.44
N ASP A 125 -20.52 2.04 4.32
CA ASP A 125 -19.33 1.79 5.16
C ASP A 125 -18.77 0.35 5.06
N ILE A 126 -19.17 -0.41 4.05
CA ILE A 126 -18.63 -1.74 3.77
C ILE A 126 -17.68 -1.61 2.58
N PRO A 127 -16.44 -2.11 2.67
CA PRO A 127 -15.54 -2.16 1.53
C PRO A 127 -16.11 -3.01 0.40
N VAL A 128 -15.96 -2.54 -0.85
CA VAL A 128 -16.48 -3.20 -2.05
C VAL A 128 -15.41 -3.21 -3.13
N GLY A 129 -15.13 -4.36 -3.71
CA GLY A 129 -14.32 -4.45 -4.93
C GLY A 129 -15.10 -3.86 -6.12
N LYS A 130 -14.47 -2.96 -6.85
CA LYS A 130 -15.08 -2.25 -7.98
C LYS A 130 -14.63 -2.75 -9.34
N GLY A 131 -13.67 -3.66 -9.37
CA GLY A 131 -13.17 -4.28 -10.59
C GLY A 131 -11.66 -4.18 -10.75
N ILE A 132 -11.19 -4.67 -11.89
CA ILE A 132 -9.77 -4.75 -12.25
C ILE A 132 -9.57 -4.10 -13.62
N ALA A 133 -8.59 -3.20 -13.71
CA ALA A 133 -8.11 -2.64 -14.96
C ALA A 133 -6.84 -3.39 -15.41
N TYR A 134 -6.74 -3.65 -16.70
CA TYR A 134 -5.64 -4.36 -17.33
C TYR A 134 -5.11 -3.57 -18.53
N ALA A 135 -3.79 -3.51 -18.66
CA ALA A 135 -3.12 -2.95 -19.83
C ALA A 135 -1.90 -3.80 -20.21
N GLU A 136 -1.76 -4.12 -21.50
CA GLU A 136 -0.59 -4.82 -22.06
C GLU A 136 0.56 -3.88 -22.41
N ASN A 137 0.23 -2.62 -22.60
CA ASN A 137 1.15 -1.58 -23.09
C ASN A 137 1.33 -0.43 -22.08
N ALA A 138 1.37 -0.76 -20.80
CA ALA A 138 1.45 0.22 -19.72
C ALA A 138 2.71 1.10 -19.73
N THR A 139 3.67 0.81 -20.62
CA THR A 139 4.87 1.62 -20.81
C THR A 139 4.79 2.59 -21.96
N ASP A 140 3.74 2.52 -22.77
CA ASP A 140 3.56 3.38 -23.93
C ASP A 140 3.10 4.78 -23.50
N SER A 141 3.21 5.74 -24.41
CA SER A 141 2.70 7.10 -24.20
C SER A 141 1.16 7.15 -24.19
N VAL A 142 0.52 6.18 -24.85
CA VAL A 142 -0.92 5.98 -24.83
C VAL A 142 -1.19 4.56 -24.35
N ILE A 143 -1.85 4.43 -23.21
CA ILE A 143 -2.14 3.15 -22.59
C ILE A 143 -3.59 2.77 -22.93
N ASN A 144 -3.76 1.55 -23.44
CA ASN A 144 -5.09 1.00 -23.69
C ASN A 144 -5.51 0.15 -22.49
N TRP A 145 -6.55 0.59 -21.80
CA TRP A 145 -7.09 -0.11 -20.65
C TRP A 145 -8.29 -0.96 -21.03
N THR A 146 -8.32 -2.18 -20.49
CA THR A 146 -9.50 -3.05 -20.48
C THR A 146 -9.97 -3.20 -19.04
N TYR A 147 -11.27 -3.04 -18.81
CA TYR A 147 -11.87 -3.10 -17.49
C TYR A 147 -12.68 -4.38 -17.32
N TYR A 148 -12.48 -5.03 -16.20
CA TYR A 148 -13.19 -6.25 -15.81
C TYR A 148 -13.94 -5.98 -14.51
N ASP A 149 -15.13 -6.56 -14.39
CA ASP A 149 -15.88 -6.56 -13.14
C ASP A 149 -15.07 -7.24 -12.02
N GLN A 150 -15.43 -6.90 -10.77
CA GLN A 150 -14.83 -7.57 -9.62
C GLN A 150 -15.02 -9.08 -9.72
N PRO A 151 -13.96 -9.89 -9.64
CA PRO A 151 -14.06 -11.34 -9.67
C PRO A 151 -14.92 -11.87 -8.52
N ILE A 152 -16.06 -12.47 -8.87
CA ILE A 152 -16.98 -13.14 -7.96
C ILE A 152 -17.26 -14.56 -8.45
N ASP A 153 -17.82 -15.40 -7.60
CA ASP A 153 -18.23 -16.76 -7.99
C ASP A 153 -19.60 -16.73 -8.68
N GLY A 154 -19.90 -17.75 -9.48
CA GLY A 154 -21.26 -18.10 -9.86
C GLY A 154 -22.05 -18.65 -8.67
N GLU A 155 -23.26 -19.13 -8.90
CA GLU A 155 -24.10 -19.74 -7.87
C GLU A 155 -23.74 -21.21 -7.58
N GLU A 156 -22.81 -21.78 -8.32
CA GLU A 156 -22.41 -23.18 -8.16
C GLU A 156 -21.63 -23.39 -6.87
N GLU A 157 -22.00 -24.46 -6.14
CA GLU A 157 -21.33 -24.89 -4.91
C GLU A 157 -20.13 -25.82 -5.20
N ILE A 158 -19.93 -26.24 -6.44
CA ILE A 158 -18.81 -27.07 -6.90
C ILE A 158 -18.16 -26.35 -8.08
N LEU A 159 -16.97 -25.78 -7.84
CA LEU A 159 -16.23 -25.08 -8.87
C LEU A 159 -15.40 -26.02 -9.75
N PRO A 160 -15.13 -25.58 -11.02
CA PRO A 160 -14.27 -26.32 -11.95
C PRO A 160 -12.91 -26.62 -11.35
N PRO A 161 -12.22 -27.61 -11.92
CA PRO A 161 -10.97 -28.05 -11.37
C PRO A 161 -9.93 -26.94 -11.37
N PHE A 162 -9.39 -26.71 -10.23
CA PHE A 162 -8.11 -26.09 -10.12
C PHE A 162 -7.08 -27.08 -10.68
N GLY A 163 -6.37 -26.69 -11.75
CA GLY A 163 -5.38 -27.55 -12.39
C GLY A 163 -5.93 -28.67 -13.26
N ASP A 164 -7.14 -28.55 -13.78
CA ASP A 164 -7.79 -29.41 -14.78
C ASP A 164 -8.12 -30.84 -14.35
N ILE A 165 -7.87 -31.27 -13.11
CA ILE A 165 -8.06 -32.66 -12.70
C ILE A 165 -9.13 -32.86 -11.61
N GLY A 166 -9.39 -31.92 -10.76
CA GLY A 166 -10.32 -32.09 -9.65
C GLY A 166 -11.20 -30.88 -9.38
N TYR A 167 -12.31 -31.10 -8.69
CA TYR A 167 -13.27 -30.07 -8.28
C TYR A 167 -13.18 -29.84 -6.78
N ILE A 168 -13.63 -28.67 -6.33
CA ILE A 168 -13.73 -28.31 -4.92
C ILE A 168 -15.15 -27.88 -4.57
N GLU A 169 -15.61 -28.22 -3.38
CA GLU A 169 -16.81 -27.65 -2.79
C GLU A 169 -16.48 -26.27 -2.24
N VAL A 170 -17.35 -25.29 -2.52
CA VAL A 170 -17.14 -23.90 -2.13
C VAL A 170 -18.41 -23.28 -1.55
N LEU A 171 -18.24 -22.30 -0.65
CA LEU A 171 -19.25 -21.30 -0.41
C LEU A 171 -19.12 -20.24 -1.51
N PRO A 172 -20.10 -20.10 -2.41
CA PRO A 172 -20.01 -19.12 -3.49
C PRO A 172 -20.00 -17.69 -2.94
N ILE A 173 -19.06 -16.88 -3.41
CA ILE A 173 -18.98 -15.44 -3.09
C ILE A 173 -19.49 -14.67 -4.29
N THR A 174 -20.79 -14.45 -4.30
CA THR A 174 -21.55 -13.89 -5.45
C THR A 174 -21.72 -12.37 -5.40
N VAL A 175 -21.15 -11.72 -4.40
CA VAL A 175 -21.28 -10.27 -4.21
C VAL A 175 -19.91 -9.59 -4.06
N PRO A 176 -19.72 -8.39 -4.64
CA PRO A 176 -18.46 -7.67 -4.56
C PRO A 176 -18.19 -7.05 -3.17
N GLN A 177 -19.22 -6.95 -2.30
CA GLN A 177 -19.07 -6.46 -0.94
C GLN A 177 -18.15 -7.37 -0.13
N ALA A 178 -17.23 -6.76 0.59
CA ALA A 178 -16.18 -7.46 1.35
C ALA A 178 -15.28 -8.38 0.48
N ASN A 179 -15.31 -8.22 -0.85
CA ASN A 179 -14.48 -8.96 -1.80
C ASN A 179 -13.50 -8.01 -2.50
N VAL A 180 -12.76 -7.24 -1.72
CA VAL A 180 -11.73 -6.33 -2.23
C VAL A 180 -10.48 -7.14 -2.57
N THR A 181 -9.85 -6.83 -3.70
CA THR A 181 -8.52 -7.34 -4.04
C THR A 181 -7.49 -6.52 -3.29
N TYR A 182 -6.67 -7.16 -2.47
CA TYR A 182 -5.67 -6.51 -1.62
C TYR A 182 -4.25 -6.60 -2.16
N ASP A 183 -4.00 -7.60 -3.01
CA ASP A 183 -2.67 -7.80 -3.59
C ASP A 183 -2.77 -8.54 -4.92
N ILE A 184 -1.80 -8.31 -5.80
CA ILE A 184 -1.69 -8.88 -7.13
C ILE A 184 -0.25 -9.32 -7.35
N ALA A 185 -0.05 -10.53 -7.90
CA ALA A 185 1.25 -11.00 -8.36
C ALA A 185 1.15 -11.66 -9.73
N PHE A 186 2.27 -11.73 -10.43
CA PHE A 186 2.38 -12.40 -11.71
C PHE A 186 3.36 -13.57 -11.62
N SER A 187 2.97 -14.70 -12.19
CA SER A 187 3.89 -15.74 -12.63
C SER A 187 3.93 -15.77 -14.15
N ASP A 188 4.76 -16.64 -14.76
CA ASP A 188 4.97 -16.63 -16.22
C ASP A 188 3.66 -16.73 -17.01
N GLU A 189 2.70 -17.55 -16.56
CA GLU A 189 1.44 -17.79 -17.26
C GLU A 189 0.22 -17.16 -16.60
N PHE A 190 0.30 -16.77 -15.34
CA PHE A 190 -0.87 -16.41 -14.54
C PHE A 190 -0.72 -15.07 -13.84
N ALA A 191 -1.84 -14.36 -13.76
CA ALA A 191 -2.09 -13.34 -12.73
C ALA A 191 -2.74 -13.99 -11.51
N TRP A 192 -2.31 -13.56 -10.32
CA TRP A 192 -2.81 -14.02 -9.04
C TRP A 192 -3.36 -12.83 -8.27
N ILE A 193 -4.52 -13.00 -7.66
CA ILE A 193 -5.11 -11.99 -6.78
C ILE A 193 -5.44 -12.58 -5.42
N ALA A 194 -5.15 -11.81 -4.38
CA ALA A 194 -5.54 -12.09 -3.00
C ALA A 194 -6.70 -11.18 -2.62
N SER A 195 -7.80 -11.75 -2.12
CA SER A 195 -8.98 -10.99 -1.72
C SER A 195 -9.64 -11.54 -0.47
N TRP A 196 -10.38 -10.68 0.26
CA TRP A 196 -11.01 -11.04 1.54
C TRP A 196 -11.85 -12.32 1.44
N ALA A 197 -13.07 -12.21 1.00
CA ALA A 197 -13.94 -13.36 0.91
C ALA A 197 -13.68 -14.20 -0.34
N GLY A 198 -13.14 -13.60 -1.39
CA GLY A 198 -12.73 -14.28 -2.61
C GLY A 198 -11.52 -15.19 -2.44
N GLY A 199 -10.75 -15.01 -1.36
CA GLY A 199 -9.53 -15.77 -1.12
C GLY A 199 -8.50 -15.59 -2.23
N LEU A 200 -7.74 -16.64 -2.52
CA LEU A 200 -6.79 -16.65 -3.63
C LEU A 200 -7.52 -17.02 -4.93
N ARG A 201 -7.27 -16.24 -5.98
CA ARG A 201 -7.72 -16.54 -7.35
C ARG A 201 -6.57 -16.43 -8.32
N ARG A 202 -6.65 -17.13 -9.42
CA ARG A 202 -5.74 -16.96 -10.55
C ARG A 202 -6.49 -16.88 -11.88
N ALA A 203 -5.91 -16.17 -12.84
CA ALA A 203 -6.34 -16.17 -14.22
C ALA A 203 -5.16 -16.39 -15.15
N ARG A 204 -5.37 -17.11 -16.24
CA ARG A 204 -4.36 -17.28 -17.29
C ARG A 204 -4.25 -15.95 -18.06
N LEU A 205 -3.02 -15.51 -18.30
CA LEU A 205 -2.71 -14.27 -19.03
C LEU A 205 -2.61 -14.49 -20.53
N PHE A 206 -2.09 -15.65 -20.92
CA PHE A 206 -1.82 -15.99 -22.31
C PHE A 206 -2.45 -17.34 -22.65
N ASP A 207 -2.93 -17.47 -23.87
CA ASP A 207 -3.45 -18.73 -24.39
C ASP A 207 -2.31 -19.73 -24.74
N GLU A 208 -2.67 -20.87 -25.33
CA GLU A 208 -1.71 -21.91 -25.73
C GLU A 208 -0.75 -21.46 -26.86
N ASP A 209 -1.13 -20.44 -27.62
CA ASP A 209 -0.33 -19.84 -28.68
C ASP A 209 0.54 -18.68 -28.17
N GLY A 210 0.46 -18.36 -26.87
CA GLY A 210 1.18 -17.26 -26.22
C GLY A 210 0.59 -15.88 -26.54
N LEU A 211 -0.66 -15.83 -27.01
CA LEU A 211 -1.36 -14.58 -27.23
C LEU A 211 -2.16 -14.19 -25.97
N PRO A 212 -2.27 -12.90 -25.67
CA PRO A 212 -3.07 -12.43 -24.54
C PRO A 212 -4.52 -12.92 -24.63
N VAL A 213 -5.06 -13.41 -23.53
CA VAL A 213 -6.47 -13.83 -23.48
C VAL A 213 -7.39 -12.61 -23.56
N SER A 214 -8.49 -12.73 -24.28
CA SER A 214 -9.46 -11.64 -24.44
C SER A 214 -10.32 -11.40 -23.19
N GLN A 215 -10.35 -12.34 -22.25
CA GLN A 215 -11.09 -12.27 -21.00
C GLN A 215 -10.39 -13.11 -19.95
N PHE A 216 -10.30 -12.59 -18.71
CA PHE A 216 -9.77 -13.34 -17.59
C PHE A 216 -10.84 -14.23 -16.96
N ASP A 217 -10.53 -15.51 -16.88
CA ASP A 217 -11.32 -16.47 -16.13
C ASP A 217 -10.66 -16.70 -14.76
N TRP A 218 -11.19 -16.03 -13.74
CA TRP A 218 -10.66 -16.02 -12.38
C TRP A 218 -11.09 -17.27 -11.60
N ASN A 219 -10.23 -18.25 -11.55
CA ASN A 219 -10.48 -19.51 -10.83
C ASN A 219 -10.06 -19.41 -9.36
N ARG A 220 -10.94 -19.91 -8.46
CA ARG A 220 -10.63 -20.05 -7.03
C ARG A 220 -9.50 -21.06 -6.84
N VAL A 221 -8.56 -20.72 -5.99
CA VAL A 221 -7.42 -21.58 -5.63
C VAL A 221 -7.62 -22.07 -4.20
N PRO A 222 -7.72 -23.38 -3.96
CA PRO A 222 -7.88 -23.94 -2.62
C PRO A 222 -6.60 -23.73 -1.80
N LEU A 223 -6.78 -23.31 -0.56
CA LEU A 223 -5.74 -23.22 0.47
C LEU A 223 -6.03 -24.25 1.56
N PRO A 224 -5.05 -24.69 2.37
CA PRO A 224 -5.30 -25.57 3.50
C PRO A 224 -6.39 -25.07 4.43
N LEU A 225 -7.12 -25.96 5.10
CA LEU A 225 -8.03 -25.61 6.18
C LEU A 225 -7.23 -25.11 7.38
N ASP A 226 -7.87 -24.38 8.30
CA ASP A 226 -7.21 -23.78 9.48
C ASP A 226 -6.46 -24.79 10.37
N ASP A 227 -6.93 -26.04 10.39
CA ASP A 227 -6.36 -27.15 11.17
C ASP A 227 -5.41 -28.06 10.37
N LYS A 228 -5.12 -27.72 9.11
CA LYS A 228 -4.26 -28.52 8.20
C LYS A 228 -2.99 -27.77 7.86
N PHE A 229 -1.88 -28.48 7.87
CA PHE A 229 -0.57 -27.93 7.51
C PHE A 229 -0.16 -28.22 6.06
N GLU A 230 -0.93 -29.05 5.36
CA GLU A 230 -0.64 -29.47 3.98
C GLU A 230 -1.93 -29.61 3.18
N LEU A 231 -1.85 -29.35 1.88
CA LEU A 231 -2.90 -29.62 0.90
C LEU A 231 -2.28 -29.84 -0.47
N THR A 232 -2.68 -30.94 -1.13
CA THR A 232 -2.36 -31.17 -2.55
C THR A 232 -3.60 -30.97 -3.39
N THR A 233 -3.53 -30.13 -4.43
CA THR A 233 -4.70 -29.67 -5.18
C THR A 233 -5.07 -30.57 -6.36
N CYS A 234 -4.29 -31.58 -6.68
CA CYS A 234 -4.53 -32.43 -7.83
C CYS A 234 -4.66 -33.92 -7.51
N VAL A 235 -5.53 -34.59 -8.26
CA VAL A 235 -5.56 -36.06 -8.34
C VAL A 235 -4.44 -36.52 -9.26
N ASN A 236 -3.57 -37.39 -8.78
CA ASN A 236 -2.64 -38.07 -9.67
C ASN A 236 -3.38 -39.20 -10.44
N PRO A 237 -3.55 -39.07 -11.77
CA PRO A 237 -4.32 -40.06 -12.55
C PRO A 237 -3.62 -41.42 -12.66
N ASP A 238 -2.31 -41.50 -12.45
CA ASP A 238 -1.54 -42.75 -12.48
C ASP A 238 -1.63 -43.56 -11.17
N ILE A 239 -2.06 -42.88 -10.12
CA ILE A 239 -2.40 -43.47 -8.84
C ILE A 239 -3.90 -43.30 -8.70
N TYR A 240 -4.66 -44.39 -8.62
CA TYR A 240 -6.09 -44.30 -8.30
C TYR A 240 -6.28 -43.24 -7.23
N PRO A 241 -7.30 -42.36 -7.37
CA PRO A 241 -7.47 -41.29 -6.42
C PRO A 241 -7.38 -41.86 -5.01
N ASP A 242 -6.47 -41.32 -4.25
CA ASP A 242 -6.30 -41.74 -2.88
C ASP A 242 -7.60 -41.43 -2.09
N SER A 243 -7.63 -41.70 -0.82
CA SER A 243 -8.80 -41.44 0.02
C SER A 243 -9.19 -39.98 0.12
N SER A 244 -8.36 -39.06 -0.37
CA SER A 244 -8.61 -37.59 -0.34
C SER A 244 -9.65 -37.16 -1.38
N TRP A 245 -10.00 -37.99 -2.35
CA TRP A 245 -10.95 -37.65 -3.40
C TRP A 245 -12.17 -38.56 -3.41
N GLN A 246 -13.31 -37.98 -3.78
CA GLN A 246 -14.58 -38.71 -3.93
C GLN A 246 -15.21 -38.43 -5.29
N TRP A 247 -15.90 -39.46 -5.85
CA TRP A 247 -16.63 -39.31 -7.08
C TRP A 247 -18.07 -38.83 -6.81
N VAL A 248 -18.37 -37.58 -7.22
CA VAL A 248 -19.67 -36.97 -7.01
C VAL A 248 -20.20 -36.46 -8.34
N GLN A 249 -21.43 -36.87 -8.73
CA GLN A 249 -22.10 -36.38 -9.96
C GLN A 249 -21.21 -36.32 -11.20
N THR A 250 -20.45 -37.40 -11.47
CA THR A 250 -19.51 -37.49 -12.60
C THR A 250 -18.21 -36.67 -12.48
N LYS A 251 -17.89 -36.18 -11.30
CA LYS A 251 -16.70 -35.36 -11.04
C LYS A 251 -15.90 -35.90 -9.85
N TRP A 252 -14.57 -35.76 -9.91
CA TRP A 252 -13.71 -35.97 -8.75
C TRP A 252 -13.70 -34.71 -7.91
N VAL A 253 -14.16 -34.80 -6.67
CA VAL A 253 -14.26 -33.70 -5.71
C VAL A 253 -13.35 -33.99 -4.52
N LEU A 254 -12.61 -32.99 -4.06
CA LEU A 254 -11.75 -33.09 -2.89
C LEU A 254 -12.61 -33.40 -1.65
N ARG A 255 -12.33 -34.54 -1.00
CA ARG A 255 -13.11 -35.04 0.14
C ARG A 255 -12.78 -34.21 1.39
N ASP A 256 -13.80 -34.01 2.23
CA ASP A 256 -13.67 -33.35 3.51
C ASP A 256 -13.03 -31.93 3.42
N TYR A 257 -13.21 -31.30 2.24
CA TYR A 257 -12.74 -29.98 1.94
C TYR A 257 -13.90 -29.07 1.52
N TYR A 258 -14.02 -27.94 2.19
CA TYR A 258 -15.01 -26.90 1.87
C TYR A 258 -14.36 -25.53 1.93
N LEU A 259 -14.22 -24.88 0.76
CA LEU A 259 -13.64 -23.55 0.66
C LEU A 259 -14.65 -22.52 1.15
N ASN A 260 -14.53 -22.15 2.41
CA ASN A 260 -15.48 -21.28 3.10
C ASN A 260 -14.72 -20.20 3.89
N PRO A 261 -14.76 -18.91 3.48
CA PRO A 261 -14.07 -17.81 4.16
C PRO A 261 -14.84 -17.22 5.35
N ARG A 262 -15.91 -17.85 5.81
CA ARG A 262 -16.63 -17.39 7.01
C ARG A 262 -15.75 -17.52 8.26
N ASP A 263 -16.25 -17.00 9.36
CA ASP A 263 -15.65 -17.22 10.66
C ASP A 263 -15.69 -18.73 11.02
N PRO A 264 -14.66 -19.29 11.66
CA PRO A 264 -14.65 -20.68 12.12
C PRO A 264 -15.85 -21.05 13.01
N ILE A 265 -16.40 -20.11 13.78
CA ILE A 265 -17.64 -20.30 14.56
C ILE A 265 -18.83 -20.64 13.64
N ASP A 266 -18.84 -20.11 12.42
CA ASP A 266 -19.83 -20.37 11.39
C ASP A 266 -19.41 -21.49 10.41
N GLY A 267 -18.43 -22.30 10.78
CA GLY A 267 -17.92 -23.43 9.98
C GLY A 267 -17.02 -23.01 8.81
N GLY A 268 -16.43 -21.84 8.87
CA GLY A 268 -15.48 -21.36 7.90
C GLY A 268 -14.03 -21.55 8.28
N ASN A 269 -13.13 -20.95 7.51
CA ASN A 269 -11.68 -21.00 7.73
C ASN A 269 -11.08 -19.61 7.47
N HIS A 270 -10.30 -19.12 8.40
CA HIS A 270 -9.58 -17.87 8.25
C HIS A 270 -8.47 -17.95 7.19
N ASN A 271 -7.91 -19.14 6.99
CA ASN A 271 -6.92 -19.39 5.94
C ASN A 271 -7.50 -19.21 4.51
N HIS A 272 -8.81 -19.18 4.36
CA HIS A 272 -9.47 -18.89 3.07
C HIS A 272 -9.66 -17.40 2.78
N LYS A 273 -9.18 -16.51 3.65
CA LYS A 273 -9.16 -15.05 3.47
C LYS A 273 -7.74 -14.63 3.11
N ALA A 274 -7.49 -14.22 1.87
CA ALA A 274 -6.15 -13.88 1.40
C ALA A 274 -5.94 -12.36 1.34
N PHE A 275 -4.73 -11.90 1.69
CA PHE A 275 -4.36 -10.48 1.74
C PHE A 275 -3.09 -10.14 0.98
N SER A 276 -2.18 -11.08 0.86
CA SER A 276 -0.94 -10.88 0.14
C SER A 276 -0.57 -12.11 -0.67
N VAL A 277 0.10 -11.90 -1.80
CA VAL A 277 0.56 -12.96 -2.69
C VAL A 277 1.91 -12.59 -3.28
N LEU A 278 2.84 -13.54 -3.25
CA LEU A 278 4.19 -13.39 -3.79
C LEU A 278 4.53 -14.61 -4.63
N THR A 279 5.05 -14.40 -5.82
CA THR A 279 5.42 -15.47 -6.77
C THR A 279 6.88 -15.37 -7.20
N TYR A 280 7.53 -16.50 -7.32
CA TYR A 280 8.83 -16.61 -7.99
C TYR A 280 9.06 -18.03 -8.50
N GLY A 281 9.40 -18.16 -9.79
CA GLY A 281 9.53 -19.46 -10.43
C GLY A 281 8.25 -20.28 -10.27
N ASP A 282 8.37 -21.48 -9.74
CA ASP A 282 7.27 -22.41 -9.44
C ASP A 282 6.66 -22.24 -8.03
N THR A 283 7.14 -21.28 -7.26
CA THR A 283 6.76 -21.09 -5.86
C THR A 283 5.80 -19.92 -5.70
N ILE A 284 4.75 -20.12 -4.89
CA ILE A 284 3.78 -19.10 -4.49
C ILE A 284 3.74 -19.03 -2.96
N TRP A 285 3.76 -17.83 -2.44
CA TRP A 285 3.49 -17.54 -1.03
C TRP A 285 2.20 -16.74 -0.91
N VAL A 286 1.35 -17.11 0.04
CA VAL A 286 0.06 -16.44 0.27
C VAL A 286 -0.09 -16.13 1.75
N GLY A 287 -0.21 -14.85 2.05
CA GLY A 287 -0.56 -14.38 3.38
C GLY A 287 -2.07 -14.33 3.57
N THR A 288 -2.54 -14.86 4.69
CA THR A 288 -3.97 -15.00 4.98
C THR A 288 -4.32 -14.46 6.37
N ALA A 289 -5.58 -14.61 6.79
CA ALA A 289 -5.99 -14.31 8.15
C ALA A 289 -5.60 -15.42 9.15
N ASN A 290 -5.00 -16.51 8.70
CA ASN A 290 -4.50 -17.60 9.54
C ASN A 290 -3.07 -18.02 9.19
N GLY A 291 -2.18 -17.07 8.95
CA GLY A 291 -0.77 -17.33 8.68
C GLY A 291 -0.41 -17.29 7.21
N ILE A 292 0.57 -18.09 6.83
CA ILE A 292 1.21 -18.08 5.51
C ILE A 292 1.12 -19.46 4.88
N ASN A 293 0.78 -19.50 3.59
CA ASN A 293 0.84 -20.72 2.79
C ASN A 293 1.96 -20.62 1.77
N ARG A 294 2.78 -21.65 1.66
CA ARG A 294 3.78 -21.83 0.61
C ARG A 294 3.31 -22.93 -0.34
N GLY A 295 3.11 -22.59 -1.60
CA GLY A 295 2.72 -23.52 -2.64
C GLY A 295 3.85 -23.77 -3.63
N ILE A 296 4.07 -25.01 -3.99
CA ILE A 296 4.94 -25.39 -5.12
C ILE A 296 4.04 -25.86 -6.26
N ILE A 297 4.13 -25.18 -7.39
CA ILE A 297 3.45 -25.58 -8.62
C ILE A 297 4.21 -26.76 -9.22
N ASP A 298 3.51 -27.86 -9.45
CA ASP A 298 4.04 -29.05 -10.11
C ASP A 298 3.12 -29.40 -11.27
N ILE A 299 3.70 -29.89 -12.37
CA ILE A 299 2.94 -30.32 -13.54
C ILE A 299 2.70 -31.81 -13.43
N ILE A 300 1.49 -32.21 -13.04
CA ILE A 300 1.07 -33.60 -12.96
C ILE A 300 0.09 -33.88 -14.09
N ALA A 301 0.46 -34.80 -14.99
CA ALA A 301 -0.35 -35.21 -16.14
C ALA A 301 -0.84 -34.02 -17.01
N GLY A 302 -0.01 -32.96 -17.14
CA GLY A 302 -0.32 -31.78 -17.92
C GLY A 302 -1.14 -30.70 -17.18
N ALA A 303 -1.48 -30.92 -15.91
CA ALA A 303 -2.19 -29.96 -15.09
C ALA A 303 -1.25 -29.29 -14.07
N ASN A 304 -1.43 -28.01 -13.87
CA ASN A 304 -0.71 -27.24 -12.84
C ASN A 304 -1.30 -27.52 -11.46
N CYS A 305 -0.65 -28.40 -10.71
CA CYS A 305 -1.00 -28.74 -9.35
C CYS A 305 -0.24 -27.89 -8.35
N ILE A 306 -0.79 -27.66 -7.17
CA ILE A 306 -0.08 -26.98 -6.10
C ILE A 306 0.00 -27.88 -4.87
N ASN A 307 1.22 -28.05 -4.39
CA ASN A 307 1.49 -28.68 -3.11
C ASN A 307 1.70 -27.57 -2.07
N TRP A 308 0.73 -27.43 -1.18
CA TRP A 308 0.73 -26.40 -0.15
C TRP A 308 1.32 -26.90 1.16
N GLU A 309 2.10 -26.02 1.81
CA GLU A 309 2.49 -26.08 3.21
C GLU A 309 1.93 -24.82 3.93
N HIS A 310 1.43 -24.98 5.14
CA HIS A 310 0.80 -23.91 5.92
C HIS A 310 1.57 -23.66 7.21
N TYR A 311 1.87 -22.41 7.48
CA TYR A 311 2.62 -21.92 8.63
C TYR A 311 1.77 -20.93 9.43
N SER A 312 1.62 -21.13 10.73
CA SER A 312 0.79 -20.31 11.60
C SER A 312 1.42 -20.06 12.98
N TYR A 313 0.94 -19.03 13.65
CA TYR A 313 1.20 -18.80 15.08
C TYR A 313 0.36 -19.76 15.92
N PRO A 314 0.83 -20.27 17.06
CA PRO A 314 2.22 -20.14 17.55
C PRO A 314 3.16 -21.21 17.00
N THR A 315 2.65 -22.16 16.24
CA THR A 315 3.31 -23.43 15.91
C THR A 315 4.64 -23.24 15.17
N HIS A 316 4.70 -22.27 14.26
CA HIS A 316 5.86 -22.06 13.37
C HIS A 316 6.68 -20.81 13.72
N GLY A 317 6.28 -20.06 14.77
CA GLY A 317 7.05 -18.91 15.26
C GLY A 317 6.77 -17.59 14.52
N LEU A 318 5.65 -17.47 13.81
CA LEU A 318 5.15 -16.19 13.32
C LEU A 318 4.85 -15.25 14.51
N SER A 319 4.89 -13.94 14.32
CA SER A 319 4.48 -12.99 15.36
C SER A 319 2.97 -12.88 15.51
N GLY A 320 2.22 -13.10 14.43
CA GLY A 320 0.77 -13.11 14.38
C GLY A 320 0.27 -13.78 13.09
N ASN A 321 -1.00 -14.16 13.07
CA ASN A 321 -1.60 -14.94 12.00
C ASN A 321 -2.15 -14.10 10.83
N PHE A 322 -2.35 -12.80 11.03
CA PHE A 322 -2.90 -11.96 9.98
C PHE A 322 -1.77 -11.36 9.14
N VAL A 323 -1.58 -11.84 7.91
CA VAL A 323 -0.42 -11.52 7.05
C VAL A 323 -0.83 -10.63 5.89
N VAL A 324 -0.41 -9.37 5.94
CA VAL A 324 -0.88 -8.31 5.05
C VAL A 324 0.10 -7.91 3.96
N GLY A 325 1.34 -8.37 4.03
CA GLY A 325 2.35 -8.09 3.00
C GLY A 325 3.43 -9.17 3.00
N LEU A 326 3.95 -9.46 1.83
CA LEU A 326 5.01 -10.43 1.60
C LEU A 326 6.08 -9.82 0.68
N GLU A 327 7.34 -10.08 0.98
CA GLU A 327 8.46 -9.63 0.17
C GLU A 327 9.57 -10.67 0.12
N MET A 328 10.24 -10.77 -1.03
CA MET A 328 11.37 -11.67 -1.22
C MET A 328 12.68 -10.90 -1.35
N GLN A 329 13.64 -11.25 -0.52
CA GLN A 329 15.01 -10.76 -0.57
C GLN A 329 15.96 -11.85 -1.05
N MET A 330 16.84 -11.50 -1.99
CA MET A 330 17.98 -12.34 -2.36
C MET A 330 19.25 -11.77 -1.74
N LEU A 331 19.78 -12.42 -0.70
CA LEU A 331 20.99 -12.00 -0.02
C LEU A 331 22.04 -13.11 -0.04
N ASN A 332 23.19 -12.88 -0.67
CA ASN A 332 24.29 -13.86 -0.77
C ASN A 332 23.83 -15.24 -1.30
N ASN A 333 23.02 -15.25 -2.34
CA ASN A 333 22.39 -16.44 -2.92
C ASN A 333 21.45 -17.20 -1.96
N LYS A 334 21.03 -16.59 -0.87
CA LYS A 334 20.00 -17.09 0.03
C LYS A 334 18.74 -16.29 -0.15
N ARG A 335 17.61 -16.99 -0.17
CA ARG A 335 16.29 -16.42 -0.21
C ARG A 335 15.82 -16.18 1.21
N ILE A 336 15.28 -15.00 1.44
CA ILE A 336 14.63 -14.61 2.68
C ILE A 336 13.23 -14.16 2.32
N ILE A 337 12.22 -14.70 2.98
CA ILE A 337 10.85 -14.23 2.84
C ILE A 337 10.50 -13.41 4.06
N TRP A 338 10.09 -12.19 3.83
CA TRP A 338 9.62 -11.23 4.81
C TRP A 338 8.10 -11.16 4.79
N ALA A 339 7.47 -11.09 5.95
CA ALA A 339 6.04 -11.01 6.11
C ALA A 339 5.66 -9.89 7.09
N ALA A 340 4.80 -8.99 6.65
CA ALA A 340 4.14 -8.03 7.53
C ALA A 340 2.98 -8.74 8.24
N THR A 341 3.09 -8.87 9.57
CA THR A 341 2.16 -9.64 10.37
C THR A 341 1.39 -8.77 11.36
N VAL A 342 0.13 -9.06 11.54
CA VAL A 342 -0.76 -8.41 12.51
C VAL A 342 -1.37 -9.48 13.41
N ASN A 343 -1.75 -9.11 14.63
CA ASN A 343 -2.48 -10.00 15.51
C ASN A 343 -3.89 -10.29 14.96
N ALA A 344 -4.27 -11.56 14.95
CA ALA A 344 -5.62 -12.02 14.64
C ALA A 344 -6.42 -12.24 15.92
N ASP A 345 -6.76 -13.50 16.24
CA ASP A 345 -7.69 -13.84 17.30
C ASP A 345 -7.02 -14.18 18.64
N ASP A 346 -5.79 -14.69 18.62
CA ASP A 346 -5.07 -15.05 19.85
C ASP A 346 -4.52 -13.79 20.54
N PRO A 347 -4.87 -13.54 21.80
CA PRO A 347 -4.42 -12.35 22.53
C PRO A 347 -2.90 -12.30 22.77
N THR A 348 -2.17 -13.40 22.53
CA THR A 348 -0.72 -13.46 22.66
C THR A 348 0.00 -13.15 21.35
N GLU A 349 -0.72 -13.07 20.23
CA GLU A 349 -0.18 -12.62 18.96
C GLU A 349 0.28 -11.17 19.02
N GLN A 350 1.31 -10.86 18.25
CA GLN A 350 1.84 -9.52 18.14
C GLN A 350 1.96 -9.10 16.67
N ARG A 351 1.64 -7.86 16.39
CA ARG A 351 1.95 -7.25 15.09
C ARG A 351 3.44 -6.99 14.99
N GLY A 352 3.96 -7.04 13.76
CA GLY A 352 5.38 -6.81 13.49
C GLY A 352 5.80 -7.38 12.14
N VAL A 353 7.03 -7.85 12.07
CA VAL A 353 7.60 -8.54 10.92
C VAL A 353 7.95 -9.96 11.34
N SER A 354 7.60 -10.93 10.49
CA SER A 354 8.12 -12.30 10.57
C SER A 354 8.96 -12.59 9.34
N TYR A 355 10.06 -13.33 9.48
CA TYR A 355 10.87 -13.68 8.31
C TYR A 355 11.47 -15.08 8.43
N THR A 356 11.67 -15.72 7.28
CA THR A 356 12.31 -17.03 7.17
C THR A 356 13.49 -16.98 6.22
N THR A 357 14.55 -17.73 6.56
CA THR A 357 15.77 -17.91 5.73
C THR A 357 15.93 -19.34 5.23
N ASN A 358 14.94 -20.19 5.46
CA ASN A 358 14.96 -21.64 5.19
C ASN A 358 13.61 -22.12 4.66
N ASP A 359 12.97 -21.30 3.81
CA ASP A 359 11.75 -21.60 3.09
C ASP A 359 10.55 -22.01 3.99
N GLY A 360 10.44 -21.39 5.17
CA GLY A 360 9.31 -21.58 6.08
C GLY A 360 9.55 -22.59 7.20
N LEU A 361 10.64 -23.36 7.18
CA LEU A 361 10.92 -24.36 8.23
C LEU A 361 11.05 -23.75 9.63
N SER A 362 11.49 -22.50 9.70
CA SER A 362 11.46 -21.70 10.93
C SER A 362 11.29 -20.21 10.62
N TRP A 363 10.66 -19.50 11.53
CA TRP A 363 10.42 -18.07 11.42
C TRP A 363 11.07 -17.32 12.58
N ASN A 364 11.60 -16.15 12.27
CA ASN A 364 12.10 -15.18 13.22
C ASN A 364 11.20 -13.95 13.21
N THR A 365 11.20 -13.17 14.28
CA THR A 365 10.35 -11.98 14.41
C THR A 365 11.17 -10.72 14.65
N ALA A 366 10.69 -9.60 14.14
CA ALA A 366 11.26 -8.28 14.32
C ALA A 366 10.18 -7.21 14.39
N LEU A 367 10.52 -5.98 14.76
CA LEU A 367 9.61 -4.83 14.89
C LEU A 367 8.33 -5.15 15.67
N LEU A 368 8.40 -5.99 16.70
CA LEU A 368 7.24 -6.36 17.50
C LEU A 368 6.58 -5.13 18.14
N GLY A 369 5.25 -5.05 17.98
CA GLY A 369 4.44 -3.92 18.39
C GLY A 369 4.16 -2.91 17.29
N GLU A 370 4.94 -2.88 16.21
CA GLU A 370 4.71 -2.00 15.05
C GLU A 370 3.68 -2.58 14.09
N ARG A 371 2.77 -1.73 13.61
CA ARG A 371 1.85 -2.10 12.53
C ARG A 371 2.57 -1.86 11.20
N VAL A 372 2.96 -2.93 10.55
CA VAL A 372 3.63 -2.91 9.25
C VAL A 372 2.59 -3.08 8.15
N TYR A 373 2.64 -2.22 7.13
CA TYR A 373 1.74 -2.25 5.98
C TYR A 373 2.39 -2.88 4.75
N ASN A 374 3.66 -2.55 4.52
CA ASN A 374 4.41 -2.99 3.34
C ASN A 374 5.89 -3.15 3.69
N ILE A 375 6.57 -4.03 2.98
CA ILE A 375 8.00 -4.29 3.12
C ILE A 375 8.61 -4.28 1.72
N THR A 376 9.79 -3.70 1.56
CA THR A 376 10.61 -3.86 0.36
C THR A 376 12.04 -4.19 0.74
N ALA A 377 12.69 -5.01 -0.08
CA ALA A 377 14.05 -5.48 0.17
C ALA A 377 14.92 -5.39 -1.09
N HIS A 378 16.18 -4.94 -0.91
CA HIS A 378 17.15 -4.90 -1.98
C HIS A 378 18.56 -5.11 -1.42
N ASP A 379 19.27 -6.10 -1.95
CA ASP A 379 20.58 -6.54 -1.41
C ASP A 379 20.49 -6.80 0.11
N SER A 380 21.28 -6.09 0.92
CA SER A 380 21.24 -6.20 2.38
C SER A 380 20.19 -5.29 3.05
N LEU A 381 19.56 -4.37 2.30
CA LEU A 381 18.64 -3.39 2.83
C LEU A 381 17.21 -3.92 2.86
N VAL A 382 16.53 -3.69 3.98
CA VAL A 382 15.08 -3.94 4.09
C VAL A 382 14.41 -2.71 4.68
N PHE A 383 13.35 -2.26 4.06
CA PHE A 383 12.52 -1.16 4.52
C PHE A 383 11.14 -1.68 4.90
N ALA A 384 10.60 -1.19 6.00
CA ALA A 384 9.24 -1.47 6.43
C ALA A 384 8.44 -0.18 6.56
N ALA A 385 7.35 -0.07 5.80
CA ALA A 385 6.37 1.01 5.89
C ALA A 385 5.40 0.70 7.03
N THR A 386 5.26 1.64 7.99
CA THR A 386 4.52 1.38 9.23
C THR A 386 3.61 2.54 9.63
N ALA A 387 2.71 2.30 10.59
CA ALA A 387 1.89 3.32 11.22
C ALA A 387 2.71 4.41 11.96
N ASN A 388 3.98 4.14 12.26
CA ASN A 388 4.86 5.04 12.99
C ASN A 388 6.09 5.49 12.19
N GLY A 389 6.00 5.49 10.87
CA GLY A 389 7.06 5.94 9.97
C GLY A 389 7.67 4.80 9.16
N LEU A 390 8.78 5.12 8.50
CA LEU A 390 9.57 4.18 7.73
C LEU A 390 10.70 3.63 8.59
N TRP A 391 10.88 2.33 8.61
CA TRP A 391 11.97 1.65 9.29
C TRP A 391 12.93 1.00 8.29
N LYS A 392 14.22 0.94 8.64
CA LYS A 392 15.29 0.36 7.83
C LYS A 392 16.13 -0.60 8.66
N THR A 393 16.55 -1.70 8.06
CA THR A 393 17.58 -2.60 8.60
C THR A 393 18.55 -3.05 7.52
N GLU A 394 19.76 -3.44 7.91
CA GLU A 394 20.77 -4.07 7.05
C GLU A 394 21.04 -5.53 7.44
N ASP A 395 20.62 -5.93 8.63
CA ASP A 395 20.89 -7.25 9.22
C ASP A 395 19.63 -8.02 9.63
N GLY A 396 18.45 -7.42 9.48
CA GLY A 396 17.16 -7.98 9.88
C GLY A 396 16.90 -7.96 11.39
N ILE A 397 17.87 -7.55 12.20
CA ILE A 397 17.81 -7.57 13.67
C ILE A 397 17.74 -6.15 14.22
N ASN A 398 18.65 -5.29 13.76
CA ASN A 398 18.76 -3.91 14.22
C ASN A 398 18.00 -2.98 13.27
N TRP A 399 16.85 -2.50 13.72
CA TRP A 399 16.01 -1.60 12.94
C TRP A 399 16.18 -0.16 13.39
N ALA A 400 16.36 0.74 12.44
CA ALA A 400 16.40 2.18 12.65
C ALA A 400 15.19 2.83 12.01
N ARG A 401 14.50 3.67 12.78
CA ARG A 401 13.38 4.47 12.25
C ARG A 401 13.93 5.63 11.44
N TYR A 402 13.44 5.77 10.22
CA TYR A 402 13.63 6.98 9.45
C TYR A 402 12.85 8.12 10.13
N ASN A 403 13.60 9.12 10.53
CA ASN A 403 12.98 10.36 10.98
C ASN A 403 13.23 11.39 9.87
N PRO A 404 12.21 11.83 9.13
CA PRO A 404 12.37 12.83 8.08
C PRO A 404 13.00 14.12 8.61
N ALA A 405 12.85 14.41 9.91
CA ALA A 405 13.51 15.52 10.59
C ALA A 405 14.80 15.06 11.31
N ARG A 406 15.71 14.36 10.64
CA ARG A 406 17.00 14.04 11.27
C ARG A 406 17.79 15.32 11.58
N GLN A 407 17.60 15.83 12.78
CA GLN A 407 18.47 16.83 13.36
C GLN A 407 19.84 16.18 13.61
N GLY A 408 20.89 16.69 12.96
CA GLY A 408 22.26 16.47 13.39
C GLY A 408 23.14 15.54 12.55
N ILE A 409 22.77 15.16 11.33
CA ILE A 409 23.73 14.52 10.43
C ILE A 409 24.64 15.62 9.84
N PRO A 410 25.99 15.53 10.01
CA PRO A 410 26.89 16.46 9.34
C PRO A 410 26.80 16.25 7.84
N VAL A 411 26.35 17.25 7.12
CA VAL A 411 26.32 17.25 5.66
C VAL A 411 27.46 18.12 5.15
N PRO A 412 28.08 17.76 4.02
CA PRO A 412 29.07 18.62 3.42
C PRO A 412 28.50 20.03 3.21
N ASN A 413 29.21 21.06 3.62
CA ASN A 413 28.79 22.47 3.54
C ASN A 413 28.44 22.97 2.12
N THR A 414 28.62 22.14 1.12
CA THR A 414 28.36 22.43 -0.29
C THR A 414 27.08 21.77 -0.81
N ALA A 415 26.44 20.87 -0.06
CA ALA A 415 25.22 20.22 -0.47
C ALA A 415 23.99 21.08 -0.11
N ILE A 416 23.08 21.26 -1.05
CA ILE A 416 21.76 21.84 -0.82
C ILE A 416 20.84 20.69 -0.39
N HIS A 417 20.17 20.85 0.73
CA HIS A 417 19.19 19.88 1.21
C HIS A 417 17.79 20.32 0.84
N SER A 418 16.98 19.34 0.41
CA SER A 418 15.55 19.54 0.36
C SER A 418 15.04 19.77 1.77
N THR A 419 14.16 20.75 1.91
CA THR A 419 13.47 21.04 3.16
C THR A 419 12.07 20.44 3.20
N ASP A 420 11.69 19.76 2.12
CA ASP A 420 10.41 19.11 2.01
C ASP A 420 10.40 17.83 2.84
N GLU A 421 9.33 17.63 3.56
CA GLU A 421 9.10 16.46 4.40
C GLU A 421 7.66 16.02 4.29
N VAL A 422 7.44 14.71 4.31
CA VAL A 422 6.10 14.15 4.47
C VAL A 422 5.62 14.41 5.87
N LEU A 423 4.38 14.88 6.01
CA LEU A 423 3.80 15.28 7.29
C LEU A 423 3.10 14.14 8.03
N ALA A 424 2.72 13.07 7.32
CA ALA A 424 2.11 11.91 7.93
C ALA A 424 3.15 11.03 8.63
N ASN A 425 2.84 10.56 9.82
CA ASN A 425 3.64 9.52 10.45
C ASN A 425 3.38 8.15 9.80
N GLU A 426 2.19 7.94 9.23
CA GLU A 426 1.83 6.68 8.58
C GLU A 426 2.42 6.62 7.18
N VAL A 427 3.24 5.59 6.96
CA VAL A 427 3.77 5.22 5.64
C VAL A 427 3.09 3.93 5.24
N TYR A 428 2.34 3.96 4.14
CA TYR A 428 1.55 2.81 3.67
C TYR A 428 2.35 1.89 2.76
N SER A 429 3.18 2.47 1.91
CA SER A 429 3.99 1.72 0.95
C SER A 429 5.39 2.29 0.83
N VAL A 430 6.34 1.43 0.46
CA VAL A 430 7.72 1.79 0.17
C VAL A 430 8.21 0.97 -1.01
N ALA A 431 8.93 1.60 -1.93
CA ALA A 431 9.58 0.94 -3.04
C ALA A 431 11.05 1.37 -3.15
N PHE A 432 11.94 0.40 -3.25
CA PHE A 432 13.36 0.64 -3.48
C PHE A 432 13.62 0.87 -4.96
N ASP A 433 14.33 1.93 -5.32
CA ASP A 433 14.59 2.32 -6.68
C ASP A 433 16.09 2.31 -6.99
N SER A 434 16.54 1.30 -7.72
CA SER A 434 17.91 1.16 -8.22
C SER A 434 18.04 1.48 -9.70
N ARG A 435 16.99 2.03 -10.33
CA ARG A 435 16.99 2.28 -11.76
C ARG A 435 17.96 3.41 -12.14
N PRO A 436 18.69 3.27 -13.25
CA PRO A 436 19.74 4.22 -13.65
C PRO A 436 19.25 5.65 -13.89
N TYR A 437 17.96 5.81 -14.23
CA TYR A 437 17.35 7.10 -14.52
C TYR A 437 17.44 8.09 -13.35
N TYR A 438 17.29 7.59 -12.14
CA TYR A 438 17.32 8.42 -10.92
C TYR A 438 18.72 8.53 -10.30
N GLY A 439 19.75 7.99 -10.94
CA GLY A 439 21.13 8.03 -10.49
C GLY A 439 21.45 6.91 -9.50
N ASP A 440 21.82 7.28 -8.27
CA ASP A 440 22.11 6.32 -7.21
C ASP A 440 20.81 5.73 -6.64
N ASN A 441 20.95 4.66 -5.85
CA ASN A 441 19.84 4.03 -5.14
C ASN A 441 18.99 5.04 -4.37
N SER A 442 17.69 4.95 -4.53
CA SER A 442 16.71 5.86 -3.94
C SER A 442 15.49 5.11 -3.40
N ILE A 443 14.59 5.80 -2.72
CA ILE A 443 13.37 5.23 -2.17
C ILE A 443 12.17 6.12 -2.48
N TRP A 444 11.04 5.45 -2.78
CA TRP A 444 9.73 6.07 -2.88
C TRP A 444 8.86 5.61 -1.73
N ILE A 445 8.06 6.50 -1.17
CA ILE A 445 7.06 6.18 -0.15
C ILE A 445 5.71 6.76 -0.50
N GLY A 446 4.66 6.00 -0.16
CA GLY A 446 3.28 6.43 -0.18
C GLY A 446 2.76 6.62 1.24
N THR A 447 2.03 7.70 1.49
CA THR A 447 1.54 8.08 2.82
C THR A 447 0.11 8.58 2.78
N GLY A 448 -0.48 8.92 3.94
CA GLY A 448 -1.75 9.63 4.02
C GLY A 448 -1.66 11.12 3.69
N ASP A 449 -0.47 11.64 3.39
CA ASP A 449 -0.21 13.06 3.11
C ASP A 449 0.65 13.27 1.85
N GLY A 450 0.46 12.43 0.85
CA GLY A 450 1.16 12.47 -0.42
C GLY A 450 2.17 11.33 -0.58
N ALA A 451 2.89 11.39 -1.69
CA ALA A 451 4.06 10.57 -1.94
C ALA A 451 5.34 11.35 -1.72
N ALA A 452 6.42 10.64 -1.44
CA ALA A 452 7.73 11.26 -1.40
C ALA A 452 8.80 10.36 -2.02
N HIS A 453 9.76 10.98 -2.67
CA HIS A 453 10.95 10.38 -3.24
C HIS A 453 12.18 10.88 -2.49
N SER A 454 12.95 9.98 -1.92
CA SER A 454 14.27 10.31 -1.36
C SER A 454 15.36 9.96 -2.36
N TYR A 455 16.20 10.93 -2.68
CA TYR A 455 17.34 10.76 -3.57
C TYR A 455 18.55 10.11 -2.91
N ASP A 456 18.41 9.73 -1.66
CA ASP A 456 19.44 9.03 -0.88
C ASP A 456 18.80 8.01 0.07
N LEU A 457 19.59 7.01 0.48
CA LEU A 457 19.13 5.96 1.38
C LEU A 457 19.20 6.35 2.86
N ASP A 458 19.65 7.56 3.17
CA ASP A 458 19.68 8.12 4.52
C ASP A 458 18.46 8.98 4.84
N GLY A 459 17.61 9.23 3.85
CA GLY A 459 16.38 10.01 3.99
C GLY A 459 16.64 11.48 4.33
N ILE A 460 17.65 12.08 3.70
CA ILE A 460 18.04 13.48 3.93
C ILE A 460 17.37 14.41 2.93
N ASN A 461 17.31 13.98 1.66
CA ASN A 461 16.81 14.77 0.55
C ASN A 461 15.52 14.17 0.02
N TRP A 462 14.40 14.76 0.40
CA TRP A 462 13.08 14.35 -0.05
C TRP A 462 12.50 15.34 -1.06
N LYS A 463 11.80 14.82 -2.05
CA LYS A 463 10.85 15.54 -2.87
C LYS A 463 9.46 14.99 -2.58
N ILE A 464 8.51 15.86 -2.32
CA ILE A 464 7.13 15.47 -2.04
C ILE A 464 6.23 15.76 -3.24
N PHE A 465 5.18 14.97 -3.35
CA PHE A 465 4.13 15.07 -4.37
C PHE A 465 2.78 15.10 -3.64
N ARG A 466 1.98 16.12 -3.93
CA ARG A 466 0.70 16.37 -3.28
C ARG A 466 -0.38 16.76 -4.30
N ALA A 467 -1.65 16.58 -3.92
CA ALA A 467 -2.79 16.84 -4.79
C ALA A 467 -3.15 18.32 -4.93
N GLU A 468 -2.83 19.15 -3.91
CA GLU A 468 -3.32 20.54 -3.86
C GLU A 468 -2.53 21.49 -4.75
N TYR A 469 -1.27 21.18 -5.06
CA TYR A 469 -0.36 22.12 -5.69
C TYR A 469 0.42 21.49 -6.84
N ASP A 470 0.67 22.30 -7.86
CA ASP A 470 1.61 21.95 -8.92
C ASP A 470 3.04 21.92 -8.37
N GLN A 471 3.86 21.02 -8.89
CA GLN A 471 5.26 20.89 -8.46
C GLN A 471 6.10 22.12 -8.76
N ASP A 472 5.62 22.98 -9.67
CA ASP A 472 6.29 24.20 -10.08
C ASP A 472 5.92 25.43 -9.23
N GLU A 473 5.02 25.28 -8.25
CA GLU A 473 4.57 26.37 -7.39
C GLU A 473 5.26 26.37 -6.03
N ASP A 474 5.44 27.57 -5.47
CA ASP A 474 5.80 27.72 -4.07
C ASP A 474 4.53 27.67 -3.23
N TYR A 475 4.48 26.83 -2.20
CA TYR A 475 3.30 26.67 -1.36
C TYR A 475 3.63 26.37 0.11
N ALA A 476 2.64 26.55 0.96
CA ALA A 476 2.70 26.20 2.39
C ALA A 476 1.91 24.93 2.66
N TYR A 477 2.47 24.02 3.48
CA TYR A 477 1.79 22.80 3.89
C TYR A 477 2.11 22.44 5.36
N PRO A 478 1.11 21.93 6.13
CA PRO A 478 -0.30 21.86 5.77
C PRO A 478 -0.93 23.25 5.65
N ASN A 479 -1.94 23.36 4.80
CA ASN A 479 -2.71 24.59 4.66
C ASN A 479 -4.20 24.23 4.48
N PRO A 480 -5.08 24.44 5.48
CA PRO A 480 -4.86 25.24 6.72
C PRO A 480 -3.86 24.62 7.70
N PHE A 481 -3.17 25.48 8.43
CA PHE A 481 -2.19 25.12 9.45
C PHE A 481 -2.75 25.28 10.87
N SER A 482 -2.60 24.25 11.71
CA SER A 482 -2.86 24.33 13.14
C SER A 482 -1.57 24.26 13.96
N PRO A 483 -1.22 25.30 14.72
CA PRO A 483 -0.02 25.30 15.59
C PRO A 483 -0.05 24.27 16.72
N TYR A 484 -1.22 23.63 16.97
CA TYR A 484 -1.37 22.68 18.06
C TYR A 484 -1.26 21.21 17.62
N THR A 485 -1.56 20.93 16.35
CA THR A 485 -1.75 19.55 15.88
C THR A 485 -0.83 19.16 14.75
N HIS A 486 -0.34 20.11 13.95
CA HIS A 486 0.44 19.80 12.78
C HIS A 486 1.95 19.84 13.06
N ASN A 487 2.64 18.72 12.80
CA ASN A 487 4.11 18.61 12.88
C ASN A 487 4.69 19.09 14.21
N VAL A 488 4.13 18.62 15.32
CA VAL A 488 4.52 19.08 16.65
C VAL A 488 5.93 18.61 16.99
N ILE A 489 6.85 19.55 17.12
CA ILE A 489 8.24 19.34 17.54
C ILE A 489 8.50 20.18 18.78
N GLY A 490 8.87 19.55 19.89
CA GLY A 490 9.16 20.27 21.14
C GLY A 490 7.99 21.06 21.72
N GLY A 491 6.74 20.68 21.39
CA GLY A 491 5.51 21.32 21.87
C GLY A 491 4.93 22.41 20.95
N ASP A 492 5.61 22.76 19.87
CA ASP A 492 5.12 23.67 18.83
C ASP A 492 4.81 22.93 17.53
N GLY A 493 3.67 23.22 16.92
CA GLY A 493 3.35 22.78 15.56
C GLY A 493 4.07 23.63 14.52
N TYR A 494 4.32 23.07 13.34
CA TYR A 494 5.00 23.77 12.25
C TYR A 494 4.26 23.65 10.93
N VAL A 495 4.20 24.76 10.19
CA VAL A 495 3.94 24.79 8.75
C VAL A 495 5.27 24.84 8.00
N ARG A 496 5.35 24.15 6.88
CA ARG A 496 6.53 24.14 6.01
C ARG A 496 6.23 24.85 4.72
N PHE A 497 7.29 25.21 3.98
CA PHE A 497 7.17 25.90 2.71
C PHE A 497 7.96 25.12 1.64
N HIS A 498 7.22 24.62 0.67
CA HIS A 498 7.81 24.07 -0.55
C HIS A 498 8.30 25.19 -1.45
N THR A 499 9.45 24.98 -2.07
CA THR A 499 10.03 25.91 -3.03
C THR A 499 10.59 25.16 -4.23
N ASN A 500 10.27 25.62 -5.41
CA ASN A 500 10.70 24.98 -6.65
C ASN A 500 12.19 25.25 -6.99
N GLU A 501 12.77 26.28 -6.44
CA GLU A 501 14.15 26.68 -6.75
C GLU A 501 15.19 25.84 -5.98
N TRP A 502 15.68 24.79 -6.61
CA TRP A 502 16.62 23.84 -6.02
C TRP A 502 18.07 24.23 -6.18
N SER A 503 18.44 24.57 -7.40
CA SER A 503 19.85 24.70 -7.77
C SER A 503 20.33 26.14 -7.54
N GLY A 504 21.26 26.28 -6.60
CA GLY A 504 22.00 27.51 -6.39
C GLY A 504 21.44 28.44 -5.32
N THR A 505 20.25 28.22 -4.79
CA THR A 505 19.69 29.06 -3.70
C THR A 505 19.98 28.46 -2.34
N PHE A 506 20.95 29.03 -1.62
CA PHE A 506 21.35 28.52 -0.31
C PHE A 506 20.59 29.11 0.86
N VAL A 507 20.27 30.39 0.79
CA VAL A 507 19.59 31.11 1.87
C VAL A 507 18.27 31.67 1.36
N ILE A 508 17.20 31.40 2.07
CA ILE A 508 15.87 31.95 1.80
C ILE A 508 15.39 32.71 3.04
N ASP A 509 14.97 33.95 2.85
CA ASP A 509 14.35 34.76 3.89
C ASP A 509 12.83 34.65 3.80
N ILE A 510 12.19 34.36 4.93
CA ILE A 510 10.74 34.26 5.05
C ILE A 510 10.22 35.42 5.89
N ASP A 511 9.30 36.19 5.31
CA ASP A 511 8.53 37.21 6.00
C ASP A 511 7.05 36.83 6.05
N VAL A 512 6.46 36.76 7.23
CA VAL A 512 5.02 36.46 7.39
C VAL A 512 4.28 37.74 7.76
N TYR A 513 3.19 38.00 7.04
CA TYR A 513 2.32 39.14 7.21
C TYR A 513 0.91 38.69 7.58
N ASN A 514 0.24 39.44 8.47
CA ASN A 514 -1.18 39.27 8.73
C ASN A 514 -2.03 39.86 7.59
N PHE A 515 -3.36 39.74 7.68
CA PHE A 515 -4.27 40.26 6.66
C PHE A 515 -4.19 41.82 6.51
N ALA A 516 -3.76 42.52 7.53
CA ALA A 516 -3.52 43.96 7.47
C ALA A 516 -2.14 44.34 6.88
N MET A 517 -1.39 43.35 6.36
CA MET A 517 -0.02 43.54 5.85
C MET A 517 1.00 43.99 6.90
N GLU A 518 0.72 43.74 8.17
CA GLU A 518 1.70 43.92 9.23
C GLU A 518 2.59 42.67 9.33
N LYS A 519 3.92 42.91 9.36
CA LYS A 519 4.88 41.80 9.49
C LYS A 519 4.83 41.22 10.90
N VAL A 520 4.48 39.95 11.02
CA VAL A 520 4.37 39.23 12.30
C VAL A 520 5.58 38.33 12.57
N PHE A 521 6.29 37.92 11.53
CA PHE A 521 7.48 37.07 11.66
C PHE A 521 8.47 37.36 10.53
N ALA A 522 9.77 37.17 10.82
CA ALA A 522 10.85 37.14 9.85
C ALA A 522 11.86 36.07 10.26
N GLY A 523 12.32 35.27 9.31
CA GLY A 523 13.33 34.26 9.51
C GLY A 523 14.22 34.10 8.30
N SER A 524 15.48 33.67 8.51
CA SER A 524 16.44 33.37 7.46
C SER A 524 16.89 31.93 7.61
N PHE A 525 16.82 31.18 6.52
CA PHE A 525 17.05 29.74 6.51
C PHE A 525 18.15 29.39 5.51
N ASP A 526 19.25 28.82 6.00
CA ASP A 526 20.34 28.31 5.17
C ASP A 526 20.10 26.82 4.88
N ARG A 527 19.73 26.49 3.65
CA ARG A 527 19.41 25.13 3.19
C ARG A 527 20.57 24.15 3.25
N ARG A 528 21.79 24.62 3.46
CA ARG A 528 22.97 23.75 3.69
C ARG A 528 23.02 23.21 5.11
N ASN A 529 22.18 23.73 6.00
CA ASN A 529 22.12 23.33 7.38
C ASN A 529 20.94 22.37 7.61
N ALA A 530 21.24 21.08 7.73
CA ALA A 530 20.23 20.02 7.91
C ALA A 530 19.37 20.19 9.17
N SER A 531 19.87 20.85 10.23
CA SER A 531 19.12 21.02 11.48
C SER A 531 18.23 22.27 11.52
N SER A 532 18.62 23.33 10.79
CA SER A 532 17.94 24.62 10.81
C SER A 532 17.56 25.14 9.43
N GLY A 533 17.89 24.41 8.37
CA GLY A 533 17.64 24.79 6.99
C GLY A 533 16.20 24.57 6.52
N ALA A 534 15.40 23.82 7.27
CA ALA A 534 14.01 23.57 6.92
C ALA A 534 13.21 24.88 6.92
N LEU A 535 12.59 25.19 5.78
CA LEU A 535 11.71 26.35 5.63
C LEU A 535 10.42 26.10 6.40
N LYS A 536 10.35 26.58 7.64
CA LYS A 536 9.22 26.33 8.54
C LYS A 536 8.91 27.51 9.45
N TRP A 537 7.65 27.57 9.88
CA TRP A 537 7.18 28.55 10.85
C TRP A 537 6.22 27.87 11.85
N ASN A 538 6.34 28.23 13.13
CA ASN A 538 5.55 27.64 14.21
C ASN A 538 4.29 28.44 14.58
N GLY A 539 3.88 29.38 13.76
CA GLY A 539 2.72 30.23 14.04
C GLY A 539 2.93 31.26 15.18
N ARG A 540 4.18 31.53 15.56
CA ARG A 540 4.49 32.55 16.59
C ARG A 540 5.01 33.83 15.97
N ASP A 541 4.62 34.95 16.59
CA ASP A 541 5.13 36.26 16.22
C ASP A 541 6.56 36.47 16.75
N THR A 542 7.15 37.63 16.43
CA THR A 542 8.50 38.02 16.88
C THR A 542 8.63 38.15 18.40
N GLN A 543 7.52 38.14 19.13
CA GLN A 543 7.48 38.15 20.61
C GLN A 543 7.21 36.77 21.21
N GLY A 544 7.18 35.71 20.36
CA GLY A 544 6.93 34.32 20.76
C GLY A 544 5.45 34.00 21.06
N ARG A 545 4.51 34.89 20.76
CA ARG A 545 3.07 34.67 20.99
C ARG A 545 2.46 33.99 19.76
N LEU A 546 1.56 33.02 19.97
CA LEU A 546 0.79 32.42 18.88
C LEU A 546 -0.10 33.48 18.21
N VAL A 547 0.01 33.57 16.89
CA VAL A 547 -0.81 34.46 16.07
C VAL A 547 -2.29 34.04 16.10
N ASN A 548 -3.20 34.93 15.73
CA ASN A 548 -4.63 34.65 15.71
C ASN A 548 -5.02 33.79 14.51
N ASN A 549 -6.22 33.16 14.59
CA ASN A 549 -6.83 32.53 13.42
C ASN A 549 -7.01 33.55 12.31
N GLY A 550 -6.73 33.16 11.08
CA GLY A 550 -6.88 34.02 9.94
C GLY A 550 -6.01 33.68 8.76
N VAL A 551 -6.06 34.55 7.75
CA VAL A 551 -5.23 34.43 6.54
C VAL A 551 -3.94 35.24 6.76
N TYR A 552 -2.84 34.59 6.39
CA TYR A 552 -1.50 35.18 6.40
C TYR A 552 -0.91 35.11 4.99
N PHE A 553 -0.06 36.09 4.69
CA PHE A 553 0.70 36.15 3.45
C PHE A 553 2.18 35.94 3.79
N VAL A 554 2.75 34.91 3.19
CA VAL A 554 4.15 34.55 3.39
C VAL A 554 4.94 34.98 2.17
N LYS A 555 5.93 35.82 2.40
CA LYS A 555 6.83 36.30 1.37
C LYS A 555 8.13 35.49 1.43
N LEU A 556 8.44 34.76 0.38
CA LEU A 556 9.69 34.05 0.19
C LEU A 556 10.63 34.96 -0.61
N ASN A 557 11.71 35.36 0.01
CA ASN A 557 12.69 36.23 -0.61
C ASN A 557 13.92 35.41 -1.01
N TYR A 558 14.12 35.27 -2.31
CA TYR A 558 15.30 34.65 -2.89
C TYR A 558 16.34 35.74 -3.22
N PRO A 559 17.63 35.53 -2.92
CA PRO A 559 18.67 36.45 -3.36
C PRO A 559 18.69 36.58 -4.89
N GLU A 560 18.67 37.80 -5.41
CA GLU A 560 18.53 38.11 -6.84
C GLU A 560 19.55 37.43 -7.75
N ASN A 561 20.70 37.05 -7.22
CA ASN A 561 21.79 36.41 -7.96
C ASN A 561 21.76 34.85 -7.88
N GLN A 562 20.75 34.28 -7.25
CA GLN A 562 20.66 32.84 -6.97
C GLN A 562 19.40 32.17 -7.55
N THR A 563 18.58 32.89 -8.27
CA THR A 563 17.35 32.36 -8.86
C THR A 563 17.11 32.88 -10.26
N SER A 564 16.51 32.08 -11.11
CA SER A 564 16.05 32.47 -12.44
C SER A 564 14.71 33.19 -12.44
N LYS A 565 13.96 33.09 -11.33
CA LYS A 565 12.64 33.71 -11.17
C LYS A 565 12.75 35.08 -10.48
N PRO A 566 11.89 36.04 -10.85
CA PRO A 566 11.85 37.32 -10.14
C PRO A 566 11.38 37.11 -8.68
N SER A 567 12.17 37.61 -7.73
CA SER A 567 11.80 37.67 -6.31
C SER A 567 10.97 38.95 -6.04
N PRO A 568 10.01 38.92 -5.11
CA PRO A 568 9.65 37.87 -4.16
C PRO A 568 8.49 36.98 -4.64
N HIS A 569 8.43 35.76 -4.08
CA HIS A 569 7.28 34.88 -4.22
C HIS A 569 6.33 35.02 -3.01
N TRP A 570 5.04 34.90 -3.25
CA TRP A 570 4.03 35.03 -2.22
C TRP A 570 3.21 33.76 -2.07
N VAL A 571 3.10 33.28 -0.86
CA VAL A 571 2.31 32.11 -0.50
C VAL A 571 1.18 32.52 0.46
N LYS A 572 -0.04 32.04 0.21
CA LYS A 572 -1.18 32.21 1.10
C LYS A 572 -1.21 31.09 2.13
N LEU A 573 -1.36 31.45 3.40
CA LEU A 573 -1.46 30.51 4.51
C LEU A 573 -2.70 30.81 5.36
N ILE A 574 -3.46 29.79 5.71
CA ILE A 574 -4.59 29.89 6.64
C ILE A 574 -4.16 29.26 7.97
N VAL A 575 -4.25 30.01 9.05
CA VAL A 575 -3.97 29.53 10.42
C VAL A 575 -5.29 29.28 11.15
N VAL A 576 -5.43 28.09 11.73
CA VAL A 576 -6.61 27.65 12.51
C VAL A 576 -6.11 26.98 13.79
N LYS A 577 -6.50 27.52 14.96
CA LYS A 577 -6.13 26.98 16.27
C LYS A 577 -7.09 25.92 16.75
#